data_4158d01b5a3171e1846fd3d2ff0e9618
#
_entry.id   4158d01b5a3171e1846fd3d2ff0e9618
#
_cell.length_a   1.000
_cell.length_b   1.000
_cell.length_c   1.000
_cell.angle_alpha   90.00
_cell.angle_beta   90.00
_cell.angle_gamma   90.00
#
_symmetry.space_group_name_H-M   'P 1'
#
loop_
_entity.id
_entity.type
_entity.pdbx_description
1 polymer ?
#
loop_
_entity_poly.entity_id
_entity_poly.type
_entity_poly.pdbx_seq_one_letter_code
_entity_poly.pdbx_strand_id
1 'polypeptide(L)'
;MMRVIAGTARGKNLAALPGEDVTRPTINRVKEAMFSSVQFTVPGARVLDLFAGSGQLGIEALSRGAKRCVFLDASREAIQIVLANCKTAGVFAQSRVIPDDAFHFLATTQEEFDLALLDPPYHHGTVAKALPQLAAHMAP
;
A
#
# COMPACT_ATOMS: atom_id res chain seq x y z
N MET A 1 -2.10 17.35 5.23
CA MET A 1 -0.96 16.49 5.52
C MET A 1 -1.41 15.04 5.60
N MET A 2 -0.64 14.15 5.03
CA MET A 2 -0.95 12.73 4.99
C MET A 2 -0.65 12.10 6.35
N ARG A 3 -1.61 11.36 6.90
CA ARG A 3 -1.41 10.74 8.22
C ARG A 3 -2.07 9.36 8.28
N VAL A 4 -1.61 8.56 9.22
CA VAL A 4 -2.24 7.29 9.55
C VAL A 4 -3.52 7.58 10.33
N ILE A 5 -4.62 6.96 9.93
CA ILE A 5 -5.95 7.27 10.48
C ILE A 5 -6.26 6.44 11.72
N ALA A 6 -5.91 5.16 11.70
CA ALA A 6 -6.28 4.26 12.80
C ALA A 6 -5.16 3.26 13.08
N GLY A 7 -5.28 2.54 14.20
CA GLY A 7 -4.36 1.48 14.56
C GLY A 7 -3.17 1.94 15.38
N THR A 8 -2.10 1.13 15.38
CA THR A 8 -0.92 1.35 16.23
C THR A 8 -0.13 2.59 15.87
N ALA A 9 -0.19 3.03 14.60
CA ALA A 9 0.50 4.23 14.14
C ALA A 9 -0.41 5.44 13.99
N ARG A 10 -1.61 5.39 14.53
CA ARG A 10 -2.60 6.46 14.43
C ARG A 10 -1.99 7.82 14.72
N GLY A 11 -2.27 8.78 13.86
CA GLY A 11 -1.82 10.16 14.01
C GLY A 11 -0.42 10.45 13.49
N LYS A 12 0.35 9.42 13.10
CA LYS A 12 1.68 9.65 12.54
C LYS A 12 1.58 10.32 11.18
N ASN A 13 2.38 11.35 10.98
CA ASN A 13 2.44 12.07 9.72
C ASN A 13 3.40 11.38 8.78
N LEU A 14 2.97 11.19 7.54
CA LEU A 14 3.76 10.53 6.49
C LEU A 14 4.20 11.55 5.45
N ALA A 15 5.41 11.36 4.91
CA ALA A 15 5.90 12.15 3.80
C ALA A 15 5.19 11.77 2.51
N ALA A 16 4.96 12.76 1.65
CA ALA A 16 4.32 12.56 0.36
C ALA A 16 5.34 12.58 -0.77
N LEU A 17 5.01 11.90 -1.88
CA LEU A 17 5.74 12.11 -3.13
C LEU A 17 5.41 13.49 -3.70
N PRO A 18 6.37 14.14 -4.38
CA PRO A 18 6.04 15.34 -5.15
C PRO A 18 4.90 15.07 -6.12
N GLY A 19 3.90 15.95 -6.12
CA GLY A 19 2.71 15.78 -6.95
C GLY A 19 1.56 15.05 -6.29
N GLU A 20 1.78 14.36 -5.17
CA GLU A 20 0.66 13.84 -4.38
C GLU A 20 0.00 14.99 -3.63
N ASP A 21 -1.31 15.08 -3.74
CA ASP A 21 -2.06 16.06 -2.97
C ASP A 21 -2.40 15.48 -1.61
N VAL A 22 -1.64 15.91 -0.62
CA VAL A 22 -1.70 15.33 0.73
C VAL A 22 -2.46 16.19 1.71
N THR A 23 -2.93 17.35 1.27
CA THR A 23 -3.59 18.31 2.16
C THR A 23 -5.10 18.19 2.14
N ARG A 24 -5.67 17.36 1.25
CA ARG A 24 -7.12 17.28 1.06
C ARG A 24 -7.78 16.37 2.08
N PRO A 25 -8.78 16.86 2.80
CA PRO A 25 -9.61 16.00 3.65
C PRO A 25 -10.23 14.82 2.89
N THR A 26 -10.46 14.99 1.58
CA THR A 26 -11.02 13.97 0.70
C THR A 26 -10.17 12.69 0.66
N ILE A 27 -8.83 12.84 0.65
CA ILE A 27 -7.93 11.67 0.64
C ILE A 27 -8.13 10.84 1.90
N ASN A 28 -8.21 11.47 3.05
CA ASN A 28 -8.43 10.76 4.31
C ASN A 28 -9.80 10.08 4.34
N ARG A 29 -10.84 10.71 3.79
CA ARG A 29 -12.16 10.10 3.70
C ARG A 29 -12.20 8.88 2.81
N VAL A 30 -11.52 8.94 1.66
CA VAL A 30 -11.42 7.80 0.74
C VAL A 30 -10.70 6.65 1.42
N LYS A 31 -9.61 6.95 2.10
CA LYS A 31 -8.84 5.94 2.83
C LYS A 31 -9.67 5.29 3.94
N GLU A 32 -10.41 6.08 4.71
CA GLU A 32 -11.33 5.56 5.73
C GLU A 32 -12.39 4.64 5.12
N ALA A 33 -13.00 5.04 4.01
CA ALA A 33 -14.03 4.25 3.35
C ALA A 33 -13.47 2.92 2.84
N MET A 34 -12.28 2.95 2.23
CA MET A 34 -11.61 1.74 1.75
C MET A 34 -11.37 0.76 2.89
N PHE A 35 -10.80 1.22 3.99
CA PHE A 35 -10.46 0.34 5.11
C PHE A 35 -11.68 -0.09 5.91
N SER A 36 -12.74 0.70 5.93
CA SER A 36 -14.01 0.27 6.52
C SER A 36 -14.60 -0.91 5.78
N SER A 37 -14.50 -0.92 4.45
CA SER A 37 -15.05 -2.02 3.64
C SER A 37 -14.28 -3.32 3.79
N VAL A 38 -13.02 -3.28 4.21
CA VAL A 38 -12.16 -4.46 4.39
C VAL A 38 -11.72 -4.66 5.84
N GLN A 39 -12.39 -4.02 6.79
CA GLN A 39 -11.94 -3.96 8.18
C GLN A 39 -11.74 -5.33 8.84
N PHE A 40 -12.49 -6.34 8.43
CA PHE A 40 -12.38 -7.68 8.99
C PHE A 40 -11.34 -8.54 8.26
N THR A 41 -10.91 -8.11 7.07
CA THR A 41 -9.86 -8.80 6.30
C THR A 41 -8.46 -8.36 6.71
N VAL A 42 -8.31 -7.09 7.12
CA VAL A 42 -7.00 -6.50 7.39
C VAL A 42 -6.25 -7.17 8.54
N PRO A 43 -6.86 -7.46 9.72
CA PRO A 43 -6.07 -8.06 10.81
C PRO A 43 -5.48 -9.42 10.42
N GLY A 44 -4.16 -9.53 10.54
CA GLY A 44 -3.43 -10.75 10.20
C GLY A 44 -3.18 -10.96 8.71
N ALA A 45 -3.61 -10.02 7.85
CA ALA A 45 -3.52 -10.17 6.40
C ALA A 45 -2.09 -10.02 5.89
N ARG A 46 -1.79 -10.77 4.83
CA ARG A 46 -0.62 -10.56 3.99
C ARG A 46 -1.06 -9.60 2.88
N VAL A 47 -0.48 -8.40 2.88
CA VAL A 47 -0.94 -7.30 2.03
C VAL A 47 0.06 -7.02 0.92
N LEU A 48 -0.45 -6.75 -0.27
CA LEU A 48 0.34 -6.24 -1.39
C LEU A 48 -0.13 -4.83 -1.73
N ASP A 49 0.78 -3.87 -1.66
CA ASP A 49 0.56 -2.49 -2.11
C ASP A 49 1.27 -2.35 -3.46
N LEU A 50 0.52 -2.54 -4.53
CA LEU A 50 1.08 -2.80 -5.86
C LEU A 50 1.67 -1.56 -6.53
N PHE A 51 1.10 -0.39 -6.26
CA PHE A 51 1.60 0.90 -6.73
C PHE A 51 1.75 1.78 -5.50
N ALA A 52 2.79 1.52 -4.73
CA ALA A 52 2.88 2.01 -3.36
C ALA A 52 2.95 3.54 -3.24
N GLY A 53 3.63 4.21 -4.16
CA GLY A 53 3.83 5.65 -4.06
C GLY A 53 4.53 6.02 -2.76
N SER A 54 3.86 6.75 -1.90
CA SER A 54 4.37 7.09 -0.56
C SER A 54 4.21 5.94 0.45
N GLY A 55 3.48 4.88 0.09
CA GLY A 55 3.21 3.75 0.97
C GLY A 55 2.07 3.95 1.94
N GLN A 56 1.29 5.02 1.80
CA GLN A 56 0.25 5.34 2.78
C GLN A 56 -0.81 4.26 2.95
N LEU A 57 -1.19 3.56 1.88
CA LEU A 57 -2.22 2.53 1.97
C LEU A 57 -1.70 1.28 2.68
N GLY A 58 -0.52 0.80 2.31
CA GLY A 58 0.08 -0.36 2.97
C GLY A 58 0.42 -0.09 4.43
N ILE A 59 0.89 1.12 4.73
CA ILE A 59 1.18 1.52 6.11
C ILE A 59 -0.11 1.57 6.93
N GLU A 60 -1.20 2.08 6.35
CA GLU A 60 -2.49 2.08 7.02
C GLU A 60 -2.92 0.65 7.36
N ALA A 61 -2.76 -0.27 6.42
CA ALA A 61 -3.08 -1.69 6.65
C ALA A 61 -2.25 -2.28 7.79
N LEU A 62 -0.95 -2.04 7.79
CA LEU A 62 -0.07 -2.51 8.87
C LEU A 62 -0.45 -1.91 10.21
N SER A 63 -0.77 -0.63 10.24
CA SER A 63 -1.21 0.07 11.45
C SER A 63 -2.49 -0.55 12.02
N ARG A 64 -3.36 -1.06 11.16
CA ARG A 64 -4.62 -1.68 11.55
C ARG A 64 -4.52 -3.18 11.81
N GLY A 65 -3.30 -3.72 11.87
CA GLY A 65 -3.08 -5.09 12.30
C GLY A 65 -2.75 -6.10 11.22
N ALA A 66 -2.48 -5.67 9.98
CA ALA A 66 -2.00 -6.59 8.95
C ALA A 66 -0.70 -7.23 9.41
N LYS A 67 -0.48 -8.48 8.99
CA LYS A 67 0.69 -9.25 9.39
C LYS A 67 1.95 -8.74 8.74
N ARG A 68 1.87 -8.44 7.45
CA ARG A 68 2.98 -7.93 6.66
C ARG A 68 2.45 -7.23 5.41
N CYS A 69 3.29 -6.39 4.82
CA CYS A 69 2.98 -5.73 3.56
C CYS A 69 4.20 -5.72 2.65
N VAL A 70 3.99 -6.12 1.40
CA VAL A 70 4.94 -5.92 0.32
C VAL A 70 4.55 -4.64 -0.39
N PHE A 71 5.47 -3.68 -0.39
CA PHE A 71 5.32 -2.41 -1.10
C PHE A 71 6.08 -2.48 -2.40
N LEU A 72 5.42 -2.20 -3.50
CA LEU A 72 6.02 -2.29 -4.81
C LEU A 72 5.87 -0.97 -5.55
N ASP A 73 6.98 -0.47 -6.08
CA ASP A 73 6.95 0.69 -6.94
C ASP A 73 8.19 0.70 -7.84
N ALA A 74 8.03 1.15 -9.08
CA ALA A 74 9.14 1.24 -10.02
C ALA A 74 10.00 2.49 -9.81
N SER A 75 9.50 3.50 -9.10
CA SER A 75 10.18 4.76 -8.86
C SER A 75 11.14 4.64 -7.68
N ARG A 76 12.42 4.98 -7.92
CA ARG A 76 13.41 5.00 -6.85
C ARG A 76 13.06 6.02 -5.76
N GLU A 77 12.51 7.16 -6.17
CA GLU A 77 12.08 8.19 -5.21
C GLU A 77 10.95 7.69 -4.33
N ALA A 78 9.98 6.99 -4.91
CA ALA A 78 8.90 6.39 -4.15
C ALA A 78 9.43 5.38 -3.13
N ILE A 79 10.35 4.52 -3.53
CA ILE A 79 10.95 3.51 -2.65
C ILE A 79 11.59 4.16 -1.42
N GLN A 80 12.34 5.24 -1.61
CA GLN A 80 12.97 5.93 -0.49
C GLN A 80 11.96 6.53 0.47
N ILE A 81 10.88 7.09 -0.06
CA ILE A 81 9.80 7.67 0.76
C ILE A 81 9.05 6.58 1.53
N VAL A 82 8.75 5.46 0.88
CA VAL A 82 8.10 4.33 1.55
C VAL A 82 8.96 3.85 2.73
N LEU A 83 10.26 3.66 2.50
CA LEU A 83 11.17 3.22 3.55
C LEU A 83 11.16 4.19 4.75
N ALA A 84 11.24 5.48 4.48
CA ALA A 84 11.21 6.50 5.52
C ALA A 84 9.88 6.49 6.27
N ASN A 85 8.78 6.37 5.55
CA ASN A 85 7.44 6.35 6.14
C ASN A 85 7.21 5.10 7.00
N CYS A 86 7.71 3.95 6.57
CA CYS A 86 7.62 2.72 7.35
C CYS A 86 8.35 2.86 8.69
N LYS A 87 9.50 3.52 8.68
CA LYS A 87 10.25 3.80 9.92
C LYS A 87 9.50 4.77 10.81
N THR A 88 8.96 5.86 10.25
CA THR A 88 8.19 6.85 10.99
C THR A 88 6.97 6.21 11.66
N ALA A 89 6.29 5.32 10.96
CA ALA A 89 5.10 4.66 11.48
C ALA A 89 5.41 3.47 12.41
N GLY A 90 6.68 3.07 12.52
CA GLY A 90 7.06 1.95 13.37
C GLY A 90 6.68 0.59 12.83
N VAL A 91 6.48 0.47 11.51
CA VAL A 91 6.06 -0.78 10.87
C VAL A 91 7.13 -1.36 9.94
N PHE A 92 8.36 -0.88 10.05
CA PHE A 92 9.44 -1.28 9.15
C PHE A 92 9.69 -2.80 9.20
N ALA A 93 9.60 -3.40 10.37
CA ALA A 93 9.86 -4.84 10.53
C ALA A 93 8.85 -5.73 9.79
N GLN A 94 7.62 -5.25 9.57
CA GLN A 94 6.59 -5.97 8.85
C GLN A 94 6.53 -5.60 7.37
N SER A 95 7.47 -4.78 6.91
CA SER A 95 7.48 -4.23 5.56
C SER A 95 8.56 -4.85 4.71
N ARG A 96 8.23 -5.13 3.46
CA ARG A 96 9.21 -5.51 2.44
C ARG A 96 8.99 -4.57 1.25
N VAL A 97 10.03 -3.80 0.92
CA VAL A 97 9.92 -2.77 -0.12
C VAL A 97 10.72 -3.21 -1.33
N ILE A 98 10.05 -3.36 -2.47
CA ILE A 98 10.63 -3.92 -3.69
C ILE A 98 10.60 -2.88 -4.82
N PRO A 99 11.77 -2.48 -5.34
CA PRO A 99 11.84 -1.56 -6.48
C PRO A 99 11.72 -2.34 -7.79
N ASP A 100 10.50 -2.52 -8.25
CA ASP A 100 10.25 -3.30 -9.46
C ASP A 100 9.00 -2.77 -10.18
N ASP A 101 8.88 -3.14 -11.45
CA ASP A 101 7.66 -2.94 -12.22
C ASP A 101 6.58 -3.90 -11.70
N ALA A 102 5.36 -3.39 -11.58
CA ALA A 102 4.24 -4.17 -11.04
C ALA A 102 3.99 -5.44 -11.84
N PHE A 103 4.01 -5.35 -13.16
CA PHE A 103 3.72 -6.51 -14.01
C PHE A 103 4.86 -7.54 -13.98
N HIS A 104 6.10 -7.08 -13.90
CA HIS A 104 7.24 -7.97 -13.74
C HIS A 104 7.15 -8.72 -12.40
N PHE A 105 6.84 -8.02 -11.33
CA PHE A 105 6.68 -8.64 -10.02
C PHE A 105 5.59 -9.72 -10.06
N LEU A 106 4.41 -9.39 -10.61
CA LEU A 106 3.29 -10.34 -10.68
C LEU A 106 3.62 -11.56 -11.54
N ALA A 107 4.45 -11.38 -12.57
CA ALA A 107 4.87 -12.48 -13.43
C ALA A 107 5.88 -13.43 -12.77
N THR A 108 6.64 -12.95 -11.78
CA THR A 108 7.76 -13.70 -11.21
C THR A 108 7.57 -14.12 -9.76
N THR A 109 6.68 -13.47 -9.01
CA THR A 109 6.48 -13.80 -7.60
C THR A 109 5.73 -15.12 -7.43
N GLN A 110 6.07 -15.83 -6.37
CA GLN A 110 5.34 -17.03 -5.94
C GLN A 110 4.55 -16.77 -4.67
N GLU A 111 4.58 -15.55 -4.15
CA GLU A 111 3.85 -15.20 -2.93
C GLU A 111 2.36 -15.11 -3.19
N GLU A 112 1.58 -15.45 -2.15
CA GLU A 112 0.14 -15.25 -2.13
C GLU A 112 -0.22 -14.16 -1.13
N PHE A 113 -1.29 -13.42 -1.42
CA PHE A 113 -1.73 -12.30 -0.60
C PHE A 113 -3.21 -12.46 -0.25
N ASP A 114 -3.57 -11.91 0.90
CA ASP A 114 -4.96 -11.90 1.37
C ASP A 114 -5.68 -10.62 0.95
N LEU A 115 -4.93 -9.54 0.76
CA LEU A 115 -5.44 -8.24 0.37
C LEU A 115 -4.45 -7.55 -0.55
N ALA A 116 -4.95 -7.00 -1.65
CA ALA A 116 -4.17 -6.19 -2.56
C ALA A 116 -4.74 -4.77 -2.64
N LEU A 117 -3.86 -3.80 -2.53
CA LEU A 117 -4.21 -2.39 -2.63
C LEU A 117 -3.71 -1.86 -3.97
N LEU A 118 -4.61 -1.23 -4.72
CA LEU A 118 -4.34 -0.76 -6.08
C LEU A 118 -4.72 0.71 -6.17
N ASP A 119 -3.70 1.55 -6.32
CA ASP A 119 -3.89 2.98 -6.54
C ASP A 119 -2.91 3.43 -7.63
N PRO A 120 -3.10 2.97 -8.88
CA PRO A 120 -2.18 3.28 -9.97
C PRO A 120 -2.24 4.75 -10.36
N PRO A 121 -1.11 5.34 -10.79
CA PRO A 121 -1.11 6.70 -11.30
C PRO A 121 -1.84 6.75 -12.65
N TYR A 122 -2.82 7.58 -12.76
CA TYR A 122 -3.52 8.11 -13.95
C TYR A 122 -3.54 7.31 -15.26
N HIS A 123 -3.30 6.01 -15.28
CA HIS A 123 -3.31 5.24 -16.51
C HIS A 123 -4.61 4.45 -16.62
N HIS A 124 -5.45 4.86 -17.57
CA HIS A 124 -6.65 4.12 -17.90
C HIS A 124 -6.28 2.69 -18.28
N GLY A 125 -6.95 1.73 -17.70
CA GLY A 125 -6.73 0.34 -18.00
C GLY A 125 -5.61 -0.34 -17.21
N THR A 126 -4.82 0.38 -16.41
CA THR A 126 -3.78 -0.25 -15.60
C THR A 126 -4.36 -1.26 -14.61
N VAL A 127 -5.45 -0.91 -13.93
CA VAL A 127 -6.11 -1.83 -13.00
C VAL A 127 -6.67 -3.04 -13.75
N ALA A 128 -7.36 -2.80 -14.87
CA ALA A 128 -7.92 -3.88 -15.68
C ALA A 128 -6.83 -4.84 -16.19
N LYS A 129 -5.65 -4.32 -16.51
CA LYS A 129 -4.52 -5.11 -16.98
C LYS A 129 -3.87 -5.90 -15.84
N ALA A 130 -3.83 -5.34 -14.63
CA ALA A 130 -3.22 -5.98 -13.47
C ALA A 130 -4.10 -7.05 -12.85
N LEU A 131 -5.42 -6.89 -12.87
CA LEU A 131 -6.35 -7.78 -12.17
C LEU A 131 -6.20 -9.26 -12.52
N PRO A 132 -6.11 -9.67 -13.83
CA PRO A 132 -5.94 -11.08 -14.13
C PRO A 132 -4.67 -11.68 -13.57
N GLN A 133 -3.56 -10.94 -13.63
CA GLN A 133 -2.28 -11.40 -13.08
C GLN A 133 -2.31 -11.45 -11.56
N LEU A 134 -2.93 -10.44 -10.94
CA LEU A 134 -3.05 -10.36 -9.49
C LEU A 134 -3.90 -11.50 -8.94
N ALA A 135 -4.98 -11.86 -9.63
CA ALA A 135 -5.88 -12.92 -9.18
C ALA A 135 -5.15 -14.25 -8.96
N ALA A 136 -4.12 -14.52 -9.75
CA ALA A 136 -3.32 -15.74 -9.61
C ALA A 136 -2.53 -15.80 -8.30
N HIS A 137 -2.34 -14.68 -7.62
CA HIS A 137 -1.56 -14.57 -6.38
C HIS A 137 -2.43 -14.29 -5.16
N MET A 138 -3.74 -14.26 -5.30
CA MET A 138 -4.63 -14.06 -4.18
C MET A 138 -4.93 -15.40 -3.50
N ALA A 139 -4.88 -15.42 -2.19
CA ALA A 139 -5.22 -16.59 -1.40
C ALA A 139 -6.72 -16.89 -1.55
N PRO A 140 -7.11 -18.19 -1.49
CA PRO A 140 -8.52 -18.58 -1.58
C PRO A 140 -9.38 -18.00 -0.47
#